data_dcc8501dc7ecc1d6f356bd2649201c5f
#
_entry.id   dcc8501dc7ecc1d6f356bd2649201c5f
#
_cell.length_a   1.000
_cell.length_b   1.000
_cell.length_c   1.000
_cell.angle_alpha   90.00
_cell.angle_beta   90.00
_cell.angle_gamma   90.00
#
_symmetry.space_group_name_H-M   'P 1'
#
loop_
_entity.id
_entity.type
_entity.pdbx_description
1 polymer ?
#
loop_
_entity_poly.entity_id
_entity_poly.type
_entity_poly.pdbx_seq_one_letter_code
_entity_poly.pdbx_strand_id
1 'polypeptide(L)'
;MDNDIIKNKNWLQRNLKWLLPVVIVVCFLGSALFSTASDAHLGGYAMALNDEALYKDALTQAQQNKEVVKVLGTLESIDQLAIIESNVEYSDSNKHVNLSVRIKGSKAKGKMDVIATKANNTWQYNAITIRIKDPKQEIVVLQ
;
A
#
# COMPACT_ATOMS: atom_id res chain seq x y z
N MET A 1 -34.83 14.26 -57.49
CA MET A 1 -34.52 15.16 -56.36
C MET A 1 -33.80 14.31 -55.33
N ASP A 2 -32.49 14.23 -55.48
CA ASP A 2 -31.63 13.48 -54.52
C ASP A 2 -31.38 14.35 -53.31
N ASN A 3 -31.98 13.95 -52.18
CA ASN A 3 -31.69 14.57 -50.89
C ASN A 3 -30.37 13.95 -50.40
N ASP A 4 -29.26 14.57 -50.73
CA ASP A 4 -27.97 14.30 -50.10
C ASP A 4 -28.04 14.83 -48.66
N ILE A 5 -28.37 13.91 -47.75
CA ILE A 5 -28.25 14.14 -46.31
C ILE A 5 -26.76 14.29 -46.03
N ILE A 6 -26.28 15.51 -45.88
CA ILE A 6 -24.93 15.82 -45.43
C ILE A 6 -24.79 15.29 -44.03
N LYS A 7 -24.28 14.06 -43.90
CA LYS A 7 -23.99 13.40 -42.63
C LYS A 7 -22.78 14.10 -42.02
N ASN A 8 -23.04 15.06 -41.15
CA ASN A 8 -21.98 15.73 -40.37
C ASN A 8 -21.16 14.67 -39.63
N LYS A 9 -19.93 14.45 -40.08
CA LYS A 9 -19.00 13.55 -39.43
C LYS A 9 -18.66 14.11 -38.05
N ASN A 10 -18.95 13.36 -36.99
CA ASN A 10 -18.59 13.71 -35.64
C ASN A 10 -17.07 13.96 -35.53
N TRP A 11 -16.64 14.80 -34.59
CA TRP A 11 -15.23 15.11 -34.34
C TRP A 11 -14.35 13.86 -34.29
N LEU A 12 -14.83 12.81 -33.65
CA LEU A 12 -14.19 11.48 -33.58
C LEU A 12 -13.91 10.88 -34.96
N GLN A 13 -14.87 10.94 -35.88
CA GLN A 13 -14.72 10.38 -37.23
C GLN A 13 -13.74 11.19 -38.10
N ARG A 14 -13.61 12.47 -37.83
CA ARG A 14 -12.64 13.35 -38.54
C ARG A 14 -11.21 13.10 -38.07
N ASN A 15 -11.01 12.77 -36.79
CA ASN A 15 -9.71 12.62 -36.18
C ASN A 15 -9.32 11.12 -35.93
N LEU A 16 -10.17 10.17 -36.32
CA LEU A 16 -9.96 8.74 -36.05
C LEU A 16 -8.63 8.22 -36.56
N LYS A 17 -8.18 8.70 -37.73
CA LYS A 17 -6.90 8.28 -38.33
C LYS A 17 -5.68 8.65 -37.47
N TRP A 18 -5.77 9.74 -36.72
CA TRP A 18 -4.71 10.18 -35.81
C TRP A 18 -4.95 9.67 -34.38
N LEU A 19 -6.19 9.61 -33.95
CA LEU A 19 -6.58 9.19 -32.60
C LEU A 19 -6.30 7.71 -32.37
N LEU A 20 -6.50 6.88 -33.39
CA LEU A 20 -6.31 5.42 -33.28
C LEU A 20 -4.89 5.02 -32.93
N PRO A 21 -3.82 5.53 -33.59
CA PRO A 21 -2.45 5.21 -33.18
C PRO A 21 -2.11 5.76 -31.78
N VAL A 22 -2.64 6.92 -31.39
CA VAL A 22 -2.42 7.49 -30.06
C VAL A 22 -3.05 6.61 -28.98
N VAL A 23 -4.26 6.13 -29.18
CA VAL A 23 -4.94 5.20 -28.25
C VAL A 23 -4.16 3.90 -28.13
N ILE A 24 -3.66 3.34 -29.25
CA ILE A 24 -2.84 2.12 -29.22
C ILE A 24 -1.57 2.34 -28.39
N VAL A 25 -0.87 3.45 -28.60
CA VAL A 25 0.35 3.77 -27.85
C VAL A 25 0.04 3.96 -26.35
N VAL A 26 -1.03 4.65 -26.00
CA VAL A 26 -1.46 4.83 -24.61
C VAL A 26 -1.84 3.50 -23.95
N CYS A 27 -2.55 2.62 -24.67
CA CYS A 27 -2.88 1.28 -24.18
C CYS A 27 -1.62 0.41 -24.00
N PHE A 28 -0.66 0.52 -24.92
CA PHE A 28 0.59 -0.23 -24.84
C PHE A 28 1.47 0.23 -23.68
N LEU A 29 1.60 1.55 -23.50
CA LEU A 29 2.29 2.14 -22.35
C LEU A 29 1.57 1.80 -21.03
N GLY A 30 0.25 1.86 -21.01
CA GLY A 30 -0.56 1.47 -19.87
C GLY A 30 -0.37 0.01 -19.50
N SER A 31 -0.38 -0.91 -20.49
CA SER A 31 -0.17 -2.34 -20.25
C SER A 31 1.26 -2.64 -19.78
N ALA A 32 2.27 -1.94 -20.29
CA ALA A 32 3.65 -2.08 -19.84
C ALA A 32 3.83 -1.62 -18.39
N LEU A 33 3.20 -0.51 -17.99
CA LEU A 33 3.19 -0.03 -16.60
C LEU A 33 2.42 -0.99 -15.67
N PHE A 34 1.33 -1.57 -16.14
CA PHE A 34 0.57 -2.58 -15.38
C PHE A 34 1.33 -3.90 -15.23
N SER A 35 2.09 -4.32 -16.24
CA SER A 35 2.87 -5.56 -16.18
C SER A 35 4.08 -5.48 -15.25
N THR A 36 4.62 -4.28 -15.02
CA THR A 36 5.73 -4.05 -14.09
C THR A 36 5.27 -3.77 -12.66
N ALA A 37 4.03 -3.28 -12.49
CA ALA A 37 3.36 -3.20 -11.20
C ALA A 37 2.71 -4.57 -10.90
N SER A 38 3.56 -5.56 -10.67
CA SER A 38 3.15 -6.96 -10.46
C SER A 38 1.92 -7.08 -9.57
N ASP A 39 1.00 -7.93 -9.95
CA ASP A 39 -0.26 -8.30 -9.25
C ASP A 39 -0.09 -8.57 -7.74
N ALA A 40 1.13 -8.92 -7.30
CA ALA A 40 1.50 -9.13 -5.91
C ALA A 40 1.38 -7.86 -5.02
N HIS A 41 1.74 -6.67 -5.53
CA HIS A 41 1.71 -5.46 -4.72
C HIS A 41 0.29 -4.90 -4.56
N LEU A 42 -0.49 -4.80 -5.63
CA LEU A 42 -1.86 -4.27 -5.55
C LEU A 42 -2.77 -5.17 -4.71
N GLY A 43 -2.64 -6.50 -4.84
CA GLY A 43 -3.34 -7.46 -4.01
C GLY A 43 -2.96 -7.32 -2.54
N GLY A 44 -1.67 -7.15 -2.24
CA GLY A 44 -1.16 -6.96 -0.88
C GLY A 44 -1.73 -5.72 -0.20
N TYR A 45 -1.81 -4.58 -0.88
CA TYR A 45 -2.40 -3.36 -0.32
C TYR A 45 -3.90 -3.51 -0.04
N ALA A 46 -4.66 -4.11 -0.97
CA ALA A 46 -6.09 -4.35 -0.76
C ALA A 46 -6.33 -5.28 0.44
N MET A 47 -5.50 -6.29 0.63
CA MET A 47 -5.55 -7.17 1.79
C MET A 47 -5.17 -6.45 3.08
N ALA A 48 -4.09 -5.66 3.07
CA ALA A 48 -3.66 -4.89 4.24
C ALA A 48 -4.72 -3.87 4.67
N LEU A 49 -5.38 -3.20 3.71
CA LEU A 49 -6.48 -2.28 4.02
C LEU A 49 -7.67 -2.99 4.69
N ASN A 50 -7.94 -4.24 4.31
CA ASN A 50 -9.02 -5.03 4.91
C ASN A 50 -8.62 -5.74 6.20
N ASP A 51 -7.33 -5.95 6.45
CA ASP A 51 -6.81 -6.65 7.63
C ASP A 51 -6.38 -5.66 8.71
N GLU A 52 -7.33 -4.88 9.17
CA GLU A 52 -7.11 -3.82 10.16
C GLU A 52 -6.51 -4.34 11.47
N ALA A 53 -6.85 -5.58 11.86
CA ALA A 53 -6.31 -6.23 13.05
C ALA A 53 -4.79 -6.35 13.00
N LEU A 54 -4.22 -6.67 11.82
CA LEU A 54 -2.79 -6.86 11.65
C LEU A 54 -1.96 -5.68 12.19
N TYR A 55 -2.28 -4.47 11.78
CA TYR A 55 -1.48 -3.30 12.15
C TYR A 55 -1.97 -2.60 13.42
N LYS A 56 -3.25 -2.73 13.80
CA LYS A 56 -3.76 -2.19 15.07
C LYS A 56 -3.20 -2.92 16.27
N ASP A 57 -3.18 -4.25 16.24
CA ASP A 57 -2.66 -5.05 17.34
C ASP A 57 -1.13 -4.86 17.47
N ALA A 58 -0.40 -4.81 16.33
CA ALA A 58 1.02 -4.48 16.33
C ALA A 58 1.29 -3.10 16.94
N LEU A 59 0.48 -2.10 16.59
CA LEU A 59 0.59 -0.74 17.13
C LEU A 59 0.30 -0.72 18.64
N THR A 60 -0.68 -1.50 19.09
CA THR A 60 -1.00 -1.64 20.51
C THR A 60 0.15 -2.26 21.31
N GLN A 61 0.79 -3.30 20.77
CA GLN A 61 1.99 -3.88 21.39
C GLN A 61 3.15 -2.87 21.42
N ALA A 62 3.36 -2.14 20.32
CA ALA A 62 4.37 -1.07 20.28
C ALA A 62 4.11 0.01 21.33
N GLN A 63 2.87 0.42 21.54
CA GLN A 63 2.49 1.43 22.53
C GLN A 63 2.74 0.96 23.98
N GLN A 64 2.77 -0.35 24.23
CA GLN A 64 3.08 -0.90 25.56
C GLN A 64 4.60 -0.94 25.85
N ASN A 65 5.43 -0.80 24.83
CA ASN A 65 6.89 -0.78 25.00
C ASN A 65 7.35 0.58 25.54
N LYS A 66 8.01 0.56 26.71
CA LYS A 66 8.44 1.78 27.41
C LYS A 66 9.44 2.63 26.61
N GLU A 67 10.29 1.98 25.82
CA GLU A 67 11.29 2.67 25.00
C GLU A 67 10.62 3.38 23.82
N VAL A 68 9.64 2.74 23.20
CA VAL A 68 8.81 3.33 22.14
C VAL A 68 8.10 4.58 22.65
N VAL A 69 7.43 4.48 23.80
CA VAL A 69 6.73 5.62 24.42
C VAL A 69 7.70 6.75 24.82
N LYS A 70 8.89 6.40 25.29
CA LYS A 70 9.91 7.39 25.63
C LYS A 70 10.34 8.21 24.41
N VAL A 71 10.55 7.55 23.27
CA VAL A 71 11.12 8.16 22.06
C VAL A 71 10.05 8.76 21.16
N LEU A 72 8.98 8.01 20.86
CA LEU A 72 7.92 8.44 19.95
C LEU A 72 6.74 9.12 20.66
N GLY A 73 6.59 8.89 21.97
CA GLY A 73 5.42 9.35 22.71
C GLY A 73 4.20 8.48 22.50
N THR A 74 3.01 9.05 22.60
CA THR A 74 1.76 8.35 22.28
C THR A 74 1.66 8.17 20.79
N LEU A 75 1.47 6.92 20.34
CA LEU A 75 1.32 6.59 18.93
C LEU A 75 -0.08 6.95 18.44
N GLU A 76 -0.16 7.54 17.26
CA GLU A 76 -1.40 7.82 16.55
C GLU A 76 -1.87 6.56 15.82
N SER A 77 -3.18 6.46 15.54
CA SER A 77 -3.71 5.40 14.69
C SER A 77 -3.11 5.47 13.29
N ILE A 78 -2.87 4.30 12.70
CA ILE A 78 -2.37 4.21 11.33
C ILE A 78 -3.49 4.59 10.37
N ASP A 79 -3.26 5.63 9.57
CA ASP A 79 -4.20 6.10 8.57
C ASP A 79 -4.12 5.25 7.28
N GLN A 80 -5.18 5.32 6.46
CA GLN A 80 -5.24 4.56 5.20
C GLN A 80 -4.11 4.93 4.23
N LEU A 81 -3.69 6.21 4.24
CA LEU A 81 -2.60 6.66 3.38
C LEU A 81 -1.27 6.03 3.81
N ALA A 82 -1.02 5.89 5.12
CA ALA A 82 0.16 5.22 5.62
C ALA A 82 0.21 3.74 5.18
N ILE A 83 -0.94 3.08 5.05
CA ILE A 83 -1.03 1.70 4.56
C ILE A 83 -0.77 1.66 3.04
N ILE A 84 -1.32 2.57 2.26
CA ILE A 84 -1.08 2.67 0.82
C ILE A 84 0.40 2.95 0.52
N GLU A 85 1.06 3.78 1.35
CA GLU A 85 2.49 4.09 1.26
C GLU A 85 3.39 3.03 1.91
N SER A 86 2.81 1.99 2.51
CA SER A 86 3.57 0.93 3.16
C SER A 86 4.24 0.01 2.13
N ASN A 87 5.20 -0.77 2.59
CA ASN A 87 5.64 -1.96 1.86
C ASN A 87 4.99 -3.17 2.53
N VAL A 88 4.17 -3.91 1.79
CA VAL A 88 3.48 -5.08 2.31
C VAL A 88 3.65 -6.25 1.34
N GLU A 89 4.14 -7.35 1.87
CA GLU A 89 4.37 -8.59 1.13
C GLU A 89 3.68 -9.74 1.87
N TYR A 90 2.74 -10.37 1.19
CA TYR A 90 2.11 -11.61 1.64
C TYR A 90 2.75 -12.79 0.94
N SER A 91 2.97 -13.87 1.66
CA SER A 91 3.48 -15.13 1.14
C SER A 91 2.76 -16.33 1.76
N ASP A 92 3.06 -17.54 1.29
CA ASP A 92 2.46 -18.79 1.76
C ASP A 92 0.92 -18.74 1.80
N SER A 93 0.32 -18.47 0.64
CA SER A 93 -1.15 -18.34 0.50
C SER A 93 -1.75 -17.35 1.49
N ASN A 94 -1.09 -16.20 1.68
CA ASN A 94 -1.47 -15.11 2.57
C ASN A 94 -1.45 -15.46 4.07
N LYS A 95 -0.69 -16.48 4.44
CA LYS A 95 -0.48 -16.85 5.84
C LYS A 95 0.71 -16.16 6.48
N HIS A 96 1.68 -15.73 5.68
CA HIS A 96 2.81 -14.93 6.14
C HIS A 96 2.69 -13.50 5.62
N VAL A 97 3.05 -12.54 6.45
CA VAL A 97 3.11 -11.12 6.08
C VAL A 97 4.39 -10.48 6.57
N ASN A 98 4.98 -9.66 5.72
CA ASN A 98 6.03 -8.72 6.04
C ASN A 98 5.51 -7.32 5.70
N LEU A 99 5.29 -6.49 6.71
CA LEU A 99 4.70 -5.16 6.60
C LEU A 99 5.68 -4.13 7.13
N SER A 100 5.95 -3.09 6.36
CA SER A 100 6.70 -1.90 6.80
C SER A 100 5.82 -0.66 6.61
N VAL A 101 5.28 -0.12 7.69
CA VAL A 101 4.32 0.98 7.68
C VAL A 101 4.84 2.19 8.44
N ARG A 102 4.53 3.38 7.94
CA ARG A 102 4.82 4.63 8.62
C ARG A 102 3.93 4.79 9.86
N ILE A 103 4.56 5.13 10.98
CA ILE A 103 3.88 5.47 12.22
C ILE A 103 4.22 6.87 12.68
N LYS A 104 3.29 7.48 13.38
CA LYS A 104 3.46 8.79 14.01
C LYS A 104 3.22 8.67 15.50
N GLY A 105 4.04 9.35 16.26
CA GLY A 105 3.82 9.55 17.66
C GLY A 105 3.81 11.04 17.99
N SER A 106 3.42 11.38 19.20
CA SER A 106 3.33 12.77 19.67
C SER A 106 4.68 13.51 19.71
N LYS A 107 5.80 12.77 19.74
CA LYS A 107 7.15 13.37 19.81
C LYS A 107 7.94 13.19 18.51
N ALA A 108 7.79 12.06 17.83
CA ALA A 108 8.57 11.72 16.65
C ALA A 108 7.80 10.81 15.69
N LYS A 109 8.37 10.62 14.50
CA LYS A 109 7.85 9.70 13.45
C LYS A 109 8.82 8.55 13.26
N GLY A 110 8.30 7.40 12.84
CA GLY A 110 9.09 6.23 12.54
C GLY A 110 8.44 5.33 11.49
N LYS A 111 9.06 4.18 11.27
CA LYS A 111 8.48 3.06 10.54
C LYS A 111 8.38 1.87 11.47
N MET A 112 7.27 1.18 11.44
CA MET A 112 7.05 -0.07 12.14
C MET A 112 7.14 -1.21 11.13
N ASP A 113 8.05 -2.13 11.38
CA ASP A 113 8.23 -3.36 10.62
C ASP A 113 7.58 -4.49 11.41
N VAL A 114 6.70 -5.23 10.76
CA VAL A 114 5.93 -6.31 11.35
C VAL A 114 6.13 -7.57 10.54
N ILE A 115 6.52 -8.66 11.19
CA ILE A 115 6.52 -10.00 10.63
C ILE A 115 5.50 -10.81 11.41
N ALA A 116 4.51 -11.35 10.71
CA ALA A 116 3.46 -12.14 11.35
C ALA A 116 3.04 -13.34 10.52
N THR A 117 2.50 -14.33 11.20
CA THR A 117 1.96 -15.56 10.60
C THR A 117 0.51 -15.73 11.01
N LYS A 118 -0.35 -16.09 10.07
CA LYS A 118 -1.78 -16.29 10.32
C LYS A 118 -2.04 -17.76 10.71
N ALA A 119 -2.52 -17.97 11.93
CA ALA A 119 -2.94 -19.27 12.43
C ALA A 119 -4.39 -19.17 12.94
N ASN A 120 -5.25 -20.10 12.54
CA ASN A 120 -6.68 -20.11 12.93
C ASN A 120 -7.38 -18.76 12.72
N ASN A 121 -7.09 -18.09 11.60
CA ASN A 121 -7.61 -16.77 11.22
C ASN A 121 -7.18 -15.61 12.16
N THR A 122 -6.17 -15.81 13.00
CA THR A 122 -5.61 -14.83 13.92
C THR A 122 -4.14 -14.60 13.59
N TRP A 123 -3.67 -13.35 13.66
CA TRP A 123 -2.27 -13.04 13.47
C TRP A 123 -1.44 -13.36 14.71
N GLN A 124 -0.37 -14.08 14.50
CA GLN A 124 0.69 -14.33 15.49
C GLN A 124 1.91 -13.53 15.04
N TYR A 125 2.34 -12.61 15.90
CA TYR A 125 3.46 -11.73 15.59
C TYR A 125 4.77 -12.46 15.92
N ASN A 126 5.63 -12.56 14.91
CA ASN A 126 6.96 -13.15 15.03
C ASN A 126 8.00 -12.09 15.38
N ALA A 127 7.87 -10.90 14.81
CA ALA A 127 8.73 -9.76 15.12
C ALA A 127 7.99 -8.44 14.93
N ILE A 128 8.25 -7.49 15.80
CA ILE A 128 7.83 -6.08 15.66
C ILE A 128 9.02 -5.20 15.99
N THR A 129 9.45 -4.38 15.03
CA THR A 129 10.59 -3.48 15.18
C THR A 129 10.20 -2.07 14.75
N ILE A 130 10.66 -1.07 15.47
CA ILE A 130 10.44 0.33 15.12
C ILE A 130 11.75 0.98 14.73
N ARG A 131 11.80 1.55 13.54
CA ARG A 131 12.94 2.29 13.02
C ARG A 131 12.64 3.77 13.01
N ILE A 132 13.52 4.56 13.62
CA ILE A 132 13.49 6.01 13.67
C ILE A 132 14.62 6.53 12.80
N LYS A 133 14.34 7.58 12.00
CA LYS A 133 15.35 8.12 11.07
C LYS A 133 16.26 9.14 11.74
N ASP A 134 15.69 9.98 12.61
CA ASP A 134 16.43 11.07 13.24
C ASP A 134 15.98 11.24 14.71
N PRO A 135 16.87 10.96 15.70
CA PRO A 135 18.15 10.27 15.51
C PRO A 135 17.96 8.83 15.02
N LYS A 136 18.92 8.31 14.26
CA LYS A 136 18.82 6.93 13.74
C LYS A 136 18.84 5.94 14.92
N GLN A 137 17.72 5.30 15.14
CA GLN A 137 17.52 4.33 16.23
C GLN A 137 16.58 3.23 15.79
N GLU A 138 16.82 2.03 16.32
CA GLU A 138 15.96 0.88 16.13
C GLU A 138 15.56 0.33 17.50
N ILE A 139 14.26 0.10 17.68
CA ILE A 139 13.67 -0.41 18.92
C ILE A 139 12.97 -1.73 18.62
N VAL A 140 13.45 -2.81 19.22
CA VAL A 140 12.81 -4.12 19.12
C VAL A 140 11.67 -4.19 20.14
N VAL A 141 10.45 -4.37 19.65
CA VAL A 141 9.25 -4.50 20.49
C VAL A 141 8.98 -5.96 20.80
N LEU A 142 9.12 -6.81 19.78
CA LEU A 142 8.94 -8.26 19.85
C LEU A 142 9.96 -8.92 18.92
N GLN A 143 10.50 -10.07 19.37
CA GLN A 143 11.42 -10.90 18.59
C GLN A 143 11.21 -12.37 18.94
#